data_d5760f07ccab33afbf535dcc56a69f9b
#
_entry.id   d5760f07ccab33afbf535dcc56a69f9b
#
_cell.length_a   1.000
_cell.length_b   1.000
_cell.length_c   1.000
_cell.angle_alpha   90.00
_cell.angle_beta   90.00
_cell.angle_gamma   90.00
#
_symmetry.space_group_name_H-M   'P 1'
#
loop_
_entity.id
_entity.type
_entity.pdbx_description
1 polymer ?
#
loop_
_entity_poly.entity_id
_entity_poly.type
_entity_poly.pdbx_seq_one_letter_code
_entity_poly.pdbx_strand_id
1 'polypeptide(L)'
;MKREYILEVDGICVQVIRKQNKNMYLRVKEPQGQVVATVPMQMKDEAVWKFVKEHEVWIRDAVKKVKMKQELQGEMPVEVPFRERENRYRLKRELTLLINKWEPVMQVQVNGFTIRKMKTRWGSCNVQSHHLNFNYALTKVPKECLEYVVVHELTHLLEPSHNERFWRLMEYYLPGAKQLRKRLNTYQTC
;
A
#
# COMPACT_ATOMS: atom_id res chain seq x y z
N MET A 1 0.99 33.69 4.04
CA MET A 1 -0.16 32.83 3.65
C MET A 1 -0.16 31.56 4.49
N LYS A 2 -1.31 31.16 5.05
CA LYS A 2 -1.43 29.91 5.82
C LYS A 2 -1.20 28.72 4.89
N ARG A 3 -0.37 27.76 5.28
CA ARG A 3 -0.10 26.53 4.50
C ARG A 3 -1.28 25.58 4.47
N GLU A 4 -2.10 25.60 5.52
CA GLU A 4 -3.32 24.78 5.64
C GLU A 4 -4.42 25.63 6.29
N TYR A 5 -5.66 25.50 5.77
CA TYR A 5 -6.85 26.13 6.30
C TYR A 5 -8.11 25.37 5.86
N ILE A 6 -9.23 25.67 6.51
CA ILE A 6 -10.55 25.12 6.13
C ILE A 6 -11.28 26.18 5.33
N LEU A 7 -11.81 25.78 4.18
CA LEU A 7 -12.69 26.57 3.32
C LEU A 7 -14.07 25.91 3.32
N GLU A 8 -15.10 26.71 3.55
CA GLU A 8 -16.48 26.25 3.42
C GLU A 8 -17.09 26.78 2.12
N VAL A 9 -17.64 25.87 1.33
CA VAL A 9 -18.31 26.18 0.05
C VAL A 9 -19.65 25.45 0.02
N ASP A 10 -20.75 26.18 0.06
CA ASP A 10 -22.12 25.66 0.02
C ASP A 10 -22.37 24.46 1.00
N GLY A 11 -21.89 24.61 2.23
CA GLY A 11 -22.00 23.59 3.29
C GLY A 11 -20.99 22.42 3.17
N ILE A 12 -20.05 22.50 2.24
CA ILE A 12 -18.95 21.54 2.12
C ILE A 12 -17.70 22.10 2.79
N CYS A 13 -17.24 21.44 3.87
CA CYS A 13 -15.97 21.77 4.51
C CYS A 13 -14.81 21.12 3.75
N VAL A 14 -13.91 21.94 3.23
CA VAL A 14 -12.75 21.51 2.45
C VAL A 14 -11.47 21.90 3.18
N GLN A 15 -10.63 20.94 3.50
CA GLN A 15 -9.28 21.20 3.98
C GLN A 15 -8.40 21.60 2.79
N VAL A 16 -7.96 22.85 2.76
CA VAL A 16 -7.06 23.37 1.71
C VAL A 16 -5.62 23.24 2.16
N ILE A 17 -4.79 22.58 1.34
CA ILE A 17 -3.36 22.40 1.60
C ILE A 17 -2.58 23.03 0.45
N ARG A 18 -1.74 24.04 0.77
CA ARG A 18 -0.88 24.70 -0.21
C ARG A 18 0.45 23.97 -0.35
N LYS A 19 0.81 23.60 -1.60
CA LYS A 19 2.06 22.91 -1.93
C LYS A 19 2.75 23.53 -3.15
N GLN A 20 4.01 23.18 -3.36
CA GLN A 20 4.75 23.52 -4.58
C GLN A 20 4.33 22.57 -5.72
N ASN A 21 3.14 22.80 -6.26
CA ASN A 21 2.61 22.09 -7.42
C ASN A 21 2.05 23.09 -8.43
N LYS A 22 1.85 22.65 -9.68
CA LYS A 22 1.31 23.51 -10.77
C LYS A 22 -0.22 23.43 -10.85
N ASN A 23 -0.83 22.34 -10.45
CA ASN A 23 -2.25 22.06 -10.61
C ASN A 23 -2.98 21.97 -9.27
N MET A 24 -4.29 22.21 -9.31
CA MET A 24 -5.20 21.95 -8.19
C MET A 24 -5.72 20.51 -8.24
N TYR A 25 -5.85 19.88 -7.07
CA TYR A 25 -6.37 18.52 -6.94
C TYR A 25 -7.39 18.46 -5.83
N LEU A 26 -8.50 17.76 -6.07
CA LEU A 26 -9.50 17.40 -5.06
C LEU A 26 -9.43 15.91 -4.74
N ARG A 27 -9.54 15.58 -3.47
CA ARG A 27 -9.60 14.20 -2.98
C ARG A 27 -10.61 14.10 -1.86
N VAL A 28 -11.36 13.02 -1.84
CA VAL A 28 -12.18 12.61 -0.69
C VAL A 28 -11.45 11.49 0.02
N LYS A 29 -11.08 11.71 1.29
CA LYS A 29 -10.34 10.74 2.10
C LYS A 29 -11.29 9.76 2.79
N GLU A 30 -11.02 8.49 2.65
CA GLU A 30 -11.65 7.44 3.46
C GLU A 30 -11.02 7.39 4.87
N PRO A 31 -11.74 6.96 5.91
CA PRO A 31 -13.15 6.52 5.88
C PRO A 31 -14.17 7.64 6.09
N GLN A 32 -13.80 8.80 6.63
CA GLN A 32 -14.73 9.85 7.07
C GLN A 32 -15.31 10.70 5.93
N GLY A 33 -14.85 10.54 4.70
CA GLY A 33 -15.31 11.37 3.58
C GLY A 33 -14.77 12.81 3.63
N GLN A 34 -13.64 13.04 4.32
CA GLN A 34 -13.02 14.36 4.41
C GLN A 34 -12.55 14.84 3.03
N VAL A 35 -13.02 16.02 2.64
CA VAL A 35 -12.64 16.64 1.38
C VAL A 35 -11.34 17.43 1.56
N VAL A 36 -10.33 17.14 0.72
CA VAL A 36 -9.03 17.80 0.74
C VAL A 36 -8.73 18.38 -0.63
N ALA A 37 -8.47 19.69 -0.69
CA ALA A 37 -7.97 20.38 -1.86
C ALA A 37 -6.47 20.64 -1.72
N THR A 38 -5.67 20.16 -2.66
CA THR A 38 -4.24 20.51 -2.75
C THR A 38 -4.07 21.54 -3.86
N VAL A 39 -3.52 22.71 -3.51
CA VAL A 39 -3.45 23.87 -4.40
C VAL A 39 -2.03 24.46 -4.45
N PRO A 40 -1.66 25.16 -5.53
CA PRO A 40 -0.39 25.88 -5.62
C PRO A 40 -0.22 26.93 -4.53
N MET A 41 1.03 27.16 -4.08
CA MET A 41 1.36 28.10 -3.01
C MET A 41 0.83 29.53 -3.25
N GLN A 42 0.88 29.99 -4.50
CA GLN A 42 0.53 31.37 -4.89
C GLN A 42 -0.93 31.53 -5.35
N MET A 43 -1.73 30.45 -5.30
CA MET A 43 -3.12 30.50 -5.76
C MET A 43 -3.97 31.38 -4.84
N LYS A 44 -4.77 32.29 -5.42
CA LYS A 44 -5.72 33.12 -4.67
C LYS A 44 -6.87 32.29 -4.13
N ASP A 45 -7.37 32.63 -2.94
CA ASP A 45 -8.46 31.88 -2.28
C ASP A 45 -9.76 31.90 -3.10
N GLU A 46 -10.03 32.97 -3.84
CA GLU A 46 -11.17 33.07 -4.78
C GLU A 46 -11.11 32.00 -5.89
N ALA A 47 -9.91 31.75 -6.42
CA ALA A 47 -9.74 30.71 -7.45
C ALA A 47 -9.90 29.30 -6.86
N VAL A 48 -9.51 29.10 -5.61
CA VAL A 48 -9.74 27.84 -4.88
C VAL A 48 -11.22 27.64 -4.62
N TRP A 49 -11.94 28.69 -4.18
CA TRP A 49 -13.37 28.65 -3.97
C TRP A 49 -14.15 28.28 -5.26
N LYS A 50 -13.81 28.98 -6.37
CA LYS A 50 -14.41 28.71 -7.67
C LYS A 50 -14.16 27.27 -8.13
N PHE A 51 -12.94 26.77 -7.99
CA PHE A 51 -12.58 25.40 -8.31
C PHE A 51 -13.36 24.36 -7.50
N VAL A 52 -13.53 24.57 -6.20
CA VAL A 52 -14.34 23.68 -5.34
C VAL A 52 -15.81 23.73 -5.76
N LYS A 53 -16.35 24.92 -6.05
CA LYS A 53 -17.75 25.10 -6.48
C LYS A 53 -18.02 24.42 -7.82
N GLU A 54 -17.13 24.56 -8.81
CA GLU A 54 -17.26 23.89 -10.11
C GLU A 54 -17.28 22.37 -9.99
N HIS A 55 -16.69 21.82 -8.91
CA HIS A 55 -16.62 20.38 -8.66
C HIS A 55 -17.59 19.92 -7.55
N GLU A 56 -18.52 20.75 -7.14
CA GLU A 56 -19.46 20.46 -6.02
C GLU A 56 -20.21 19.14 -6.21
N VAL A 57 -20.78 18.93 -7.41
CA VAL A 57 -21.55 17.70 -7.72
C VAL A 57 -20.67 16.47 -7.56
N TRP A 58 -19.46 16.51 -8.13
CA TRP A 58 -18.50 15.43 -7.99
C TRP A 58 -18.10 15.18 -6.54
N ILE A 59 -17.88 16.25 -5.74
CA ILE A 59 -17.54 16.13 -4.32
C ILE A 59 -18.67 15.46 -3.55
N ARG A 60 -19.92 15.92 -3.74
CA ARG A 60 -21.09 15.33 -3.06
C ARG A 60 -21.28 13.86 -3.41
N ASP A 61 -21.12 13.49 -4.68
CA ASP A 61 -21.19 12.10 -5.12
C ASP A 61 -20.06 11.24 -4.54
N ALA A 62 -18.84 11.76 -4.52
CA ALA A 62 -17.69 11.07 -3.94
C ALA A 62 -17.84 10.87 -2.43
N VAL A 63 -18.32 11.90 -1.69
CA VAL A 63 -18.59 11.81 -0.25
C VAL A 63 -19.73 10.82 0.01
N LYS A 64 -20.81 10.85 -0.81
CA LYS A 64 -21.93 9.90 -0.69
C LYS A 64 -21.46 8.46 -0.90
N LYS A 65 -20.62 8.20 -1.91
CA LYS A 65 -20.02 6.88 -2.16
C LYS A 65 -19.16 6.40 -0.98
N VAL A 66 -18.37 7.28 -0.37
CA VAL A 66 -17.56 6.94 0.82
C VAL A 66 -18.48 6.65 2.01
N LYS A 67 -19.53 7.45 2.24
CA LYS A 67 -20.51 7.24 3.32
C LYS A 67 -21.32 5.95 3.11
N MET A 68 -21.84 5.71 1.90
CA MET A 68 -22.53 4.44 1.58
C MET A 68 -21.62 3.22 1.77
N LYS A 69 -20.36 3.33 1.38
CA LYS A 69 -19.37 2.28 1.62
C LYS A 69 -19.11 2.08 3.13
N GLN A 70 -19.16 3.14 3.91
CA GLN A 70 -19.03 3.09 5.36
C GLN A 70 -20.31 2.53 6.02
N GLU A 71 -21.49 2.87 5.53
CA GLU A 71 -22.78 2.32 6.00
C GLU A 71 -22.91 0.84 5.68
N LEU A 72 -22.50 0.42 4.47
CA LEU A 72 -22.38 -1.00 4.08
C LEU A 72 -21.30 -1.75 4.89
N GLN A 73 -20.28 -1.04 5.39
CA GLN A 73 -19.27 -1.55 6.31
C GLN A 73 -19.67 -1.41 7.79
N GLY A 74 -20.66 -0.56 8.11
CA GLY A 74 -21.19 -0.37 9.46
C GLY A 74 -21.93 -1.57 10.03
N GLU A 75 -22.33 -2.52 9.19
CA GLU A 75 -22.86 -3.84 9.60
C GLU A 75 -21.76 -4.91 9.75
N MET A 76 -20.50 -4.57 9.45
CA MET A 76 -19.36 -5.45 9.75
C MET A 76 -18.96 -5.26 11.21
N PRO A 77 -18.75 -6.35 11.96
CA PRO A 77 -18.38 -6.28 13.39
C PRO A 77 -17.16 -5.38 13.61
N VAL A 78 -17.13 -4.66 14.71
CA VAL A 78 -16.01 -3.81 15.21
C VAL A 78 -14.63 -4.53 15.20
N GLU A 79 -14.63 -5.83 14.98
CA GLU A 79 -13.46 -6.70 14.93
C GLU A 79 -12.58 -6.57 13.65
N VAL A 80 -13.11 -6.03 12.53
CA VAL A 80 -12.36 -6.00 11.25
C VAL A 80 -11.11 -5.11 11.34
N PRO A 81 -11.14 -3.89 11.88
CA PRO A 81 -9.94 -3.09 12.09
C PRO A 81 -8.97 -3.74 13.07
N PHE A 82 -9.47 -4.39 14.11
CA PHE A 82 -8.66 -5.10 15.10
C PHE A 82 -7.99 -6.33 14.48
N ARG A 83 -8.74 -7.16 13.75
CA ARG A 83 -8.21 -8.33 13.02
C ARG A 83 -7.19 -7.93 11.94
N GLU A 84 -7.42 -6.85 11.20
CA GLU A 84 -6.42 -6.38 10.22
C GLU A 84 -5.13 -5.95 10.91
N ARG A 85 -5.23 -5.26 12.04
CA ARG A 85 -4.10 -4.81 12.85
C ARG A 85 -3.32 -5.99 13.43
N GLU A 86 -4.02 -6.97 13.99
CA GLU A 86 -3.44 -8.20 14.52
C GLU A 86 -2.76 -9.04 13.43
N ASN A 87 -3.44 -9.26 12.30
CA ASN A 87 -2.89 -9.97 11.15
C ASN A 87 -1.65 -9.29 10.59
N ARG A 88 -1.65 -7.95 10.50
CA ARG A 88 -0.50 -7.17 10.07
C ARG A 88 0.68 -7.32 11.04
N TYR A 89 0.41 -7.29 12.34
CA TYR A 89 1.43 -7.50 13.36
C TYR A 89 2.04 -8.91 13.29
N ARG A 90 1.19 -9.94 13.14
CA ARG A 90 1.62 -11.33 12.97
C ARG A 90 2.48 -11.48 11.71
N LEU A 91 2.00 -10.97 10.57
CA LEU A 91 2.75 -11.00 9.32
C LEU A 91 4.10 -10.29 9.45
N LYS A 92 4.14 -9.11 10.09
CA LYS A 92 5.39 -8.38 10.31
C LYS A 92 6.40 -9.21 11.10
N ARG A 93 5.94 -9.88 12.17
CA ARG A 93 6.78 -10.76 12.98
C ARG A 93 7.31 -11.96 12.17
N GLU A 94 6.46 -12.61 11.40
CA GLU A 94 6.86 -13.76 10.57
C GLU A 94 7.86 -13.33 9.46
N LEU A 95 7.62 -12.21 8.80
CA LEU A 95 8.54 -11.64 7.81
C LEU A 95 9.91 -11.31 8.45
N THR A 96 9.91 -10.69 9.63
CA THR A 96 11.17 -10.38 10.34
C THR A 96 11.96 -11.65 10.64
N LEU A 97 11.29 -12.71 11.13
CA LEU A 97 11.94 -13.98 11.41
C LEU A 97 12.53 -14.63 10.16
N LEU A 98 11.79 -14.61 9.05
CA LEU A 98 12.25 -15.17 7.78
C LEU A 98 13.39 -14.36 7.17
N ILE A 99 13.32 -13.04 7.19
CA ILE A 99 14.41 -12.18 6.71
C ILE A 99 15.67 -12.44 7.52
N ASN A 100 15.59 -12.41 8.85
CA ASN A 100 16.74 -12.67 9.73
C ASN A 100 17.33 -14.08 9.53
N LYS A 101 16.49 -15.07 9.17
CA LYS A 101 16.96 -16.42 8.82
C LYS A 101 17.77 -16.44 7.52
N TRP A 102 17.25 -15.74 6.49
CA TRP A 102 17.77 -15.88 5.14
C TRP A 102 18.88 -14.89 4.78
N GLU A 103 18.91 -13.69 5.38
CA GLU A 103 20.00 -12.71 5.13
C GLU A 103 21.39 -13.29 5.29
N PRO A 104 21.75 -13.96 6.41
CA PRO A 104 23.08 -14.52 6.57
C PRO A 104 23.33 -15.71 5.64
N VAL A 105 22.32 -16.53 5.33
CA VAL A 105 22.42 -17.69 4.44
C VAL A 105 22.69 -17.25 2.99
N MET A 106 22.00 -16.17 2.56
CA MET A 106 22.14 -15.63 1.21
C MET A 106 23.22 -14.58 1.09
N GLN A 107 23.85 -14.19 2.20
CA GLN A 107 24.86 -13.13 2.27
C GLN A 107 24.38 -11.80 1.67
N VAL A 108 23.14 -11.43 1.96
CA VAL A 108 22.51 -10.17 1.56
C VAL A 108 22.11 -9.35 2.77
N GLN A 109 21.90 -8.05 2.58
CA GLN A 109 21.45 -7.14 3.64
C GLN A 109 20.22 -6.38 3.22
N VAL A 110 19.20 -6.35 4.07
CA VAL A 110 17.94 -5.63 3.88
C VAL A 110 17.92 -4.41 4.77
N ASN A 111 17.69 -3.22 4.20
CA ASN A 111 17.59 -1.98 4.97
C ASN A 111 16.22 -1.77 5.62
N GLY A 112 15.25 -2.62 5.28
CA GLY A 112 13.92 -2.60 5.85
C GLY A 112 12.85 -3.11 4.91
N PHE A 113 11.63 -3.25 5.43
CA PHE A 113 10.49 -3.66 4.61
C PHE A 113 9.19 -2.96 5.00
N THR A 114 8.24 -2.95 4.06
CA THR A 114 6.89 -2.39 4.26
C THR A 114 5.82 -3.39 3.84
N ILE A 115 4.75 -3.50 4.62
CA ILE A 115 3.57 -4.29 4.26
C ILE A 115 2.55 -3.37 3.61
N ARG A 116 2.11 -3.69 2.38
CA ARG A 116 1.15 -2.90 1.58
C ARG A 116 0.05 -3.79 1.01
N LYS A 117 -1.12 -3.24 0.71
CA LYS A 117 -2.12 -3.90 -0.13
C LYS A 117 -1.73 -3.67 -1.59
N MET A 118 -1.41 -4.75 -2.31
CA MET A 118 -0.98 -4.70 -3.71
C MET A 118 -1.91 -5.57 -4.58
N LYS A 119 -2.26 -5.08 -5.77
CA LYS A 119 -3.24 -5.76 -6.65
C LYS A 119 -2.68 -6.93 -7.45
N THR A 120 -1.40 -6.88 -7.83
CA THR A 120 -0.83 -7.79 -8.85
C THR A 120 0.45 -8.49 -8.41
N ARG A 121 0.98 -8.20 -7.22
CA ARG A 121 2.28 -8.75 -6.77
C ARG A 121 2.19 -9.22 -5.32
N TRP A 122 2.95 -10.25 -4.99
CA TRP A 122 3.13 -10.75 -3.63
C TRP A 122 4.21 -9.98 -2.88
N GLY A 123 5.23 -9.52 -3.61
CA GLY A 123 6.31 -8.71 -3.09
C GLY A 123 6.94 -7.83 -4.16
N SER A 124 7.91 -7.04 -3.77
CA SER A 124 8.84 -6.34 -4.66
C SER A 124 10.10 -5.94 -3.90
N CYS A 125 11.24 -6.03 -4.57
CA CYS A 125 12.54 -5.60 -4.07
C CYS A 125 13.00 -4.33 -4.80
N ASN A 126 13.45 -3.34 -4.04
CA ASN A 126 14.23 -2.23 -4.60
C ASN A 126 15.71 -2.54 -4.37
N VAL A 127 16.38 -2.92 -5.45
CA VAL A 127 17.80 -3.34 -5.42
C VAL A 127 18.76 -2.21 -5.02
N GLN A 128 18.43 -0.96 -5.31
CA GLN A 128 19.28 0.19 -4.97
C GLN A 128 19.19 0.56 -3.49
N SER A 129 17.99 0.54 -2.94
CA SER A 129 17.76 0.91 -1.53
C SER A 129 17.76 -0.28 -0.58
N HIS A 130 17.83 -1.52 -1.11
CA HIS A 130 17.70 -2.77 -0.35
C HIS A 130 16.40 -2.80 0.50
N HIS A 131 15.33 -2.17 0.01
CA HIS A 131 14.04 -2.13 0.68
C HIS A 131 13.04 -3.08 0.03
N LEU A 132 12.38 -3.91 0.85
CA LEU A 132 11.38 -4.87 0.39
C LEU A 132 9.96 -4.36 0.63
N ASN A 133 9.03 -4.71 -0.26
CA ASN A 133 7.61 -4.54 0.00
C ASN A 133 6.92 -5.90 -0.07
N PHE A 134 6.03 -6.17 0.87
CA PHE A 134 5.25 -7.39 0.95
C PHE A 134 3.75 -7.11 0.91
N ASN A 135 3.00 -7.95 0.20
CA ASN A 135 1.56 -7.80 0.11
C ASN A 135 0.89 -8.25 1.42
N TYR A 136 -0.05 -7.45 1.92
CA TYR A 136 -0.88 -7.82 3.07
C TYR A 136 -1.64 -9.14 2.85
N ALA A 137 -1.99 -9.49 1.60
CA ALA A 137 -2.65 -10.75 1.25
C ALA A 137 -1.84 -12.00 1.66
N LEU A 138 -0.53 -11.85 1.95
CA LEU A 138 0.31 -12.92 2.50
C LEU A 138 -0.15 -13.42 3.89
N THR A 139 -1.02 -12.67 4.57
CA THR A 139 -1.67 -13.15 5.80
C THR A 139 -2.58 -14.37 5.58
N LYS A 140 -2.95 -14.64 4.33
CA LYS A 140 -3.89 -15.70 3.94
C LYS A 140 -3.21 -16.92 3.30
N VAL A 141 -1.89 -16.87 3.09
CA VAL A 141 -1.15 -17.97 2.46
C VAL A 141 -0.44 -18.85 3.49
N PRO A 142 -0.14 -20.11 3.18
CA PRO A 142 0.67 -20.98 4.02
C PRO A 142 2.08 -20.44 4.26
N LYS A 143 2.71 -20.84 5.37
CA LYS A 143 4.04 -20.36 5.75
C LYS A 143 5.11 -20.65 4.70
N GLU A 144 5.03 -21.80 4.04
CA GLU A 144 5.96 -22.19 2.98
C GLU A 144 5.86 -21.24 1.77
N CYS A 145 4.64 -20.77 1.46
CA CYS A 145 4.43 -19.77 0.42
C CYS A 145 4.92 -18.39 0.84
N LEU A 146 4.77 -18.03 2.12
CA LEU A 146 5.35 -16.80 2.67
C LEU A 146 6.87 -16.83 2.58
N GLU A 147 7.49 -17.93 2.99
CA GLU A 147 8.93 -18.13 2.91
C GLU A 147 9.42 -18.06 1.47
N TYR A 148 8.71 -18.68 0.54
CA TYR A 148 9.01 -18.57 -0.90
C TYR A 148 9.06 -17.10 -1.36
N VAL A 149 8.08 -16.28 -0.96
CA VAL A 149 8.07 -14.86 -1.36
C VAL A 149 9.24 -14.12 -0.73
N VAL A 150 9.58 -14.37 0.54
CA VAL A 150 10.75 -13.75 1.18
C VAL A 150 12.04 -14.10 0.44
N VAL A 151 12.28 -15.39 0.18
CA VAL A 151 13.49 -15.84 -0.55
C VAL A 151 13.52 -15.27 -1.97
N HIS A 152 12.35 -15.16 -2.64
CA HIS A 152 12.24 -14.56 -3.98
C HIS A 152 12.68 -13.08 -3.98
N GLU A 153 12.19 -12.29 -3.03
CA GLU A 153 12.56 -10.87 -2.94
C GLU A 153 14.02 -10.67 -2.52
N LEU A 154 14.56 -11.53 -1.65
CA LEU A 154 15.98 -11.53 -1.30
C LEU A 154 16.87 -11.94 -2.49
N THR A 155 16.42 -12.88 -3.33
CA THR A 155 17.14 -13.29 -4.52
C THR A 155 17.32 -12.14 -5.51
N HIS A 156 16.40 -11.18 -5.55
CA HIS A 156 16.53 -9.96 -6.36
C HIS A 156 17.72 -9.08 -5.96
N LEU A 157 18.20 -9.16 -4.73
CA LEU A 157 19.43 -8.48 -4.31
C LEU A 157 20.68 -9.10 -4.93
N LEU A 158 20.62 -10.38 -5.32
CA LEU A 158 21.70 -11.11 -5.99
C LEU A 158 21.57 -11.10 -7.52
N GLU A 159 20.35 -11.11 -8.00
CA GLU A 159 20.00 -11.16 -9.42
C GLU A 159 18.68 -10.39 -9.66
N PRO A 160 18.77 -9.17 -10.22
CA PRO A 160 17.58 -8.32 -10.40
C PRO A 160 16.54 -8.89 -11.38
N SER A 161 16.96 -9.70 -12.35
CA SER A 161 16.11 -10.22 -13.43
C SER A 161 15.73 -11.67 -13.21
N HIS A 162 14.50 -12.06 -13.58
CA HIS A 162 14.02 -13.44 -13.51
C HIS A 162 14.63 -14.33 -14.63
N ASN A 163 15.94 -14.26 -14.84
CA ASN A 163 16.67 -15.06 -15.80
C ASN A 163 17.00 -16.46 -15.24
N GLU A 164 17.78 -17.25 -15.99
CA GLU A 164 18.17 -18.61 -15.58
C GLU A 164 18.96 -18.63 -14.26
N ARG A 165 19.86 -17.63 -14.05
CA ARG A 165 20.63 -17.49 -12.82
C ARG A 165 19.73 -17.26 -11.61
N PHE A 166 18.70 -16.42 -11.75
CA PHE A 166 17.71 -16.18 -10.69
C PHE A 166 17.02 -17.49 -10.28
N TRP A 167 16.53 -18.28 -11.25
CA TRP A 167 15.84 -19.53 -10.94
C TRP A 167 16.76 -20.62 -10.40
N ARG A 168 18.03 -20.62 -10.79
CA ARG A 168 19.04 -21.50 -10.16
C ARG A 168 19.27 -21.12 -8.70
N LEU A 169 19.41 -19.83 -8.38
CA LEU A 169 19.55 -19.34 -7.02
C LEU A 169 18.31 -19.68 -6.18
N MET A 170 17.10 -19.47 -6.73
CA MET A 170 15.86 -19.83 -6.05
C MET A 170 15.80 -21.31 -5.68
N GLU A 171 16.14 -22.19 -6.60
CA GLU A 171 16.11 -23.63 -6.35
C GLU A 171 17.25 -24.09 -5.42
N TYR A 172 18.40 -23.40 -5.45
CA TYR A 172 19.53 -23.64 -4.55
C TYR A 172 19.20 -23.30 -3.09
N TYR A 173 18.64 -22.10 -2.85
CA TYR A 173 18.29 -21.66 -1.50
C TYR A 173 17.01 -22.30 -0.99
N LEU A 174 16.03 -22.51 -1.84
CA LEU A 174 14.72 -23.08 -1.48
C LEU A 174 14.35 -24.21 -2.44
N PRO A 175 14.84 -25.44 -2.21
CA PRO A 175 14.50 -26.59 -3.03
C PRO A 175 12.97 -26.78 -3.11
N GLY A 176 12.45 -26.96 -4.33
CA GLY A 176 11.01 -27.03 -4.57
C GLY A 176 10.35 -25.66 -4.78
N ALA A 177 11.13 -24.60 -5.03
CA ALA A 177 10.60 -23.26 -5.28
C ALA A 177 9.57 -23.23 -6.42
N LYS A 178 9.73 -24.03 -7.46
CA LYS A 178 8.77 -24.14 -8.57
C LYS A 178 7.37 -24.64 -8.12
N GLN A 179 7.33 -25.60 -7.22
CA GLN A 179 6.09 -26.13 -6.65
C GLN A 179 5.40 -25.09 -5.76
N LEU A 180 6.18 -24.40 -4.92
CA LEU A 180 5.67 -23.34 -4.06
C LEU A 180 5.12 -22.16 -4.87
N ARG A 181 5.76 -21.80 -5.98
CA ARG A 181 5.25 -20.81 -6.93
C ARG A 181 3.89 -21.22 -7.51
N LYS A 182 3.76 -22.46 -7.96
CA LYS A 182 2.48 -22.99 -8.48
C LYS A 182 1.39 -22.92 -7.40
N ARG A 183 1.71 -23.35 -6.18
CA ARG A 183 0.78 -23.28 -5.04
C ARG A 183 0.42 -21.84 -4.68
N LEU A 184 1.37 -20.92 -4.66
CA LEU A 184 1.12 -19.50 -4.38
C LEU A 184 0.17 -18.88 -5.42
N ASN A 185 0.29 -19.27 -6.69
CA ASN A 185 -0.57 -18.79 -7.78
C ASN A 185 -2.04 -19.23 -7.67
N THR A 186 -2.37 -20.18 -6.78
CA THR A 186 -3.78 -20.53 -6.49
C THR A 186 -4.45 -19.54 -5.54
N TYR A 187 -3.68 -18.64 -4.91
CA TYR A 187 -4.20 -17.61 -4.04
C TYR A 187 -4.33 -16.27 -4.77
N GLN A 188 -5.22 -15.40 -4.27
CA GLN A 188 -5.43 -14.06 -4.82
C GLN A 188 -4.67 -13.01 -4.03
N THR A 189 -4.13 -12.03 -4.72
CA THR A 189 -3.38 -10.90 -4.12
C THR A 189 -4.28 -9.82 -3.51
N CYS A 190 -5.57 -9.84 -3.72
CA CYS A 190 -6.53 -8.85 -3.19
C CYS A 190 -7.65 -9.54 -2.42
#